data_f6b75ea4c98c86f94fae51db5f389c61
#
_entry.id   f6b75ea4c98c86f94fae51db5f389c61
#
_cell.length_a   1.000
_cell.length_b   1.000
_cell.length_c   1.000
_cell.angle_alpha   90.00
_cell.angle_beta   90.00
_cell.angle_gamma   90.00
#
_symmetry.space_group_name_H-M   'P 1'
#
loop_
_entity.id
_entity.type
_entity.pdbx_description
1 polymer ?
#
loop_
_entity_poly.entity_id
_entity_poly.type
_entity_poly.pdbx_seq_one_letter_code
_entity_poly.pdbx_strand_id
1 'polypeptide(L)'
;ATMVQFDFSGKVEVLVQKNNGELRSAVVRPLSKGIQPEIDGNFLLFTLDKPQKLSVEFNGDRLNNLHVFANPIIENVPDKNDPNVMYFESGIHEPTDVAGKCFRIPSNTTVYLEGGAVLKGCLTCDSVENVKILGHGMLLEPQQGISVAYSKNVLIDGITVVNSRHYTVSGGQSQGITIKNLKSFSYQGWSDGLDFMSCSDVVIDDVFLRNSDDCIAIYTHRWNYYGDSRNIRVLNS
;
A
#
# COMPACT_ATOMS: atom_id res chain seq x y z
N ALA A 1 1.59 13.09 4.91
CA ALA A 1 0.47 13.05 3.95
C ALA A 1 -0.84 13.04 4.72
N THR A 2 -1.86 13.68 4.15
CA THR A 2 -3.23 13.59 4.67
C THR A 2 -3.97 12.56 3.83
N MET A 3 -4.55 11.57 4.48
CA MET A 3 -5.29 10.51 3.80
C MET A 3 -6.50 10.06 4.60
N VAL A 4 -7.48 9.53 3.88
CA VAL A 4 -8.62 8.81 4.40
C VAL A 4 -8.79 7.53 3.59
N GLN A 5 -9.16 6.45 4.25
CA GLN A 5 -9.55 5.22 3.57
C GLN A 5 -10.84 4.69 4.14
N PHE A 6 -11.67 4.11 3.28
CA PHE A 6 -12.92 3.46 3.64
C PHE A 6 -13.27 2.41 2.59
N ASP A 7 -14.08 1.46 2.99
CA ASP A 7 -14.56 0.39 2.12
C ASP A 7 -16.04 0.65 1.77
N PHE A 8 -16.40 0.40 0.52
CA PHE A 8 -17.78 0.57 0.07
C PHE A 8 -18.13 -0.35 -1.11
N SER A 9 -19.43 -0.47 -1.34
CA SER A 9 -20.00 -1.09 -2.54
C SER A 9 -21.12 -0.23 -3.10
N GLY A 10 -21.38 -0.33 -4.39
CA GLY A 10 -22.36 0.49 -5.07
C GLY A 10 -21.91 1.94 -5.23
N LYS A 11 -22.76 2.90 -4.84
CA LYS A 11 -22.53 4.35 -4.99
C LYS A 11 -22.34 5.03 -3.64
N VAL A 12 -21.33 5.89 -3.52
CA VAL A 12 -21.08 6.70 -2.31
C VAL A 12 -20.88 8.17 -2.67
N GLU A 13 -21.39 9.04 -1.84
CA GLU A 13 -21.09 10.47 -1.85
C GLU A 13 -19.99 10.79 -0.85
N VAL A 14 -18.98 11.52 -1.30
CA VAL A 14 -17.83 11.93 -0.50
C VAL A 14 -17.90 13.42 -0.27
N LEU A 15 -18.15 13.81 0.99
CA LEU A 15 -18.14 15.19 1.42
C LEU A 15 -16.84 15.50 2.15
N VAL A 16 -16.08 16.46 1.63
CA VAL A 16 -14.81 16.92 2.22
C VAL A 16 -14.97 18.35 2.70
N GLN A 17 -14.66 18.59 3.98
CA GLN A 17 -14.60 19.93 4.55
C GLN A 17 -13.16 20.43 4.64
N LYS A 18 -12.89 21.60 4.06
CA LYS A 18 -11.60 22.28 4.21
C LYS A 18 -11.62 23.18 5.44
N ASN A 19 -10.90 22.80 6.48
CA ASN A 19 -10.87 23.52 7.76
C ASN A 19 -9.87 24.68 7.81
N ASN A 20 -8.87 24.69 6.90
CA ASN A 20 -7.80 25.69 6.89
C ASN A 20 -7.98 26.68 5.72
N GLY A 21 -8.52 27.85 6.01
CA GLY A 21 -8.75 28.93 5.03
C GLY A 21 -9.87 28.61 4.03
N GLU A 22 -10.06 29.50 3.09
CA GLU A 22 -11.11 29.44 2.09
C GLU A 22 -10.85 28.38 1.02
N LEU A 23 -11.90 27.68 0.59
CA LEU A 23 -11.89 26.79 -0.57
C LEU A 23 -12.36 27.56 -1.82
N ARG A 24 -11.45 27.87 -2.74
CA ARG A 24 -11.73 28.60 -3.99
C ARG A 24 -11.78 27.72 -5.22
N SER A 25 -11.04 26.63 -5.19
CA SER A 25 -10.99 25.65 -6.28
C SER A 25 -10.56 24.29 -5.76
N ALA A 26 -10.97 23.23 -6.44
CA ALA A 26 -10.50 21.87 -6.18
C ALA A 26 -10.37 21.08 -7.48
N VAL A 27 -9.40 20.17 -7.48
CA VAL A 27 -9.18 19.22 -8.58
C VAL A 27 -9.04 17.81 -7.99
N VAL A 28 -9.81 16.86 -8.52
CA VAL A 28 -9.70 15.44 -8.17
C VAL A 28 -8.86 14.74 -9.22
N ARG A 29 -7.80 14.08 -8.80
CA ARG A 29 -6.89 13.32 -9.67
C ARG A 29 -6.95 11.82 -9.42
N PRO A 30 -6.62 11.01 -10.43
CA PRO A 30 -6.20 11.39 -11.80
C PRO A 30 -7.36 11.93 -12.64
N LEU A 31 -7.08 12.88 -13.52
CA LEU A 31 -8.09 13.52 -14.37
C LEU A 31 -8.81 12.53 -15.29
N SER A 32 -8.16 11.42 -15.62
CA SER A 32 -8.73 10.31 -16.41
C SER A 32 -9.95 9.64 -15.77
N LYS A 33 -10.18 9.86 -14.46
CA LYS A 33 -11.38 9.34 -13.78
C LYS A 33 -12.61 10.20 -14.02
N GLY A 34 -12.46 11.42 -14.58
CA GLY A 34 -13.57 12.31 -14.96
C GLY A 34 -14.39 12.86 -13.80
N ILE A 35 -13.88 12.78 -12.57
CA ILE A 35 -14.61 13.25 -11.37
C ILE A 35 -14.61 14.78 -11.34
N GLN A 36 -15.80 15.36 -11.38
CA GLN A 36 -16.02 16.82 -11.26
C GLN A 36 -16.60 17.11 -9.88
N PRO A 37 -15.82 17.71 -8.97
CA PRO A 37 -16.31 18.04 -7.65
C PRO A 37 -17.18 19.32 -7.68
N GLU A 38 -18.22 19.34 -6.85
CA GLU A 38 -19.02 20.52 -6.56
C GLU A 38 -18.49 21.22 -5.31
N ILE A 39 -18.44 22.57 -5.31
CA ILE A 39 -17.95 23.36 -4.20
C ILE A 39 -19.11 24.22 -3.67
N ASP A 40 -19.36 24.13 -2.36
CA ASP A 40 -20.27 25.00 -1.62
C ASP A 40 -19.57 25.50 -0.35
N GLY A 41 -19.22 26.79 -0.34
CA GLY A 41 -18.39 27.37 0.72
C GLY A 41 -17.07 26.62 0.89
N ASN A 42 -16.83 26.06 2.06
CA ASN A 42 -15.64 25.26 2.35
C ASN A 42 -15.86 23.73 2.21
N PHE A 43 -16.98 23.35 1.60
CA PHE A 43 -17.29 21.95 1.34
C PHE A 43 -17.03 21.59 -0.12
N LEU A 44 -16.55 20.37 -0.32
CA LEU A 44 -16.34 19.74 -1.61
C LEU A 44 -17.14 18.45 -1.64
N LEU A 45 -18.00 18.27 -2.63
CA LEU A 45 -18.81 17.07 -2.82
C LEU A 45 -18.48 16.40 -4.15
N PHE A 46 -18.32 15.09 -4.14
CA PHE A 46 -18.26 14.27 -5.36
C PHE A 46 -18.77 12.87 -5.09
N THR A 47 -19.13 12.18 -6.17
CA THR A 47 -19.68 10.82 -6.10
C THR A 47 -18.71 9.80 -6.66
N LEU A 48 -18.66 8.60 -6.06
CA LEU A 48 -17.96 7.43 -6.56
C LEU A 48 -18.93 6.28 -6.79
N ASP A 49 -18.79 5.61 -7.92
CA ASP A 49 -19.59 4.43 -8.33
C ASP A 49 -18.78 3.12 -8.27
N LYS A 50 -17.48 3.23 -8.01
CA LYS A 50 -16.54 2.10 -7.89
C LYS A 50 -15.33 2.49 -7.05
N PRO A 51 -14.61 1.49 -6.50
CA PRO A 51 -13.36 1.70 -5.79
C PRO A 51 -12.33 2.48 -6.60
N GLN A 52 -11.66 3.46 -5.96
CA GLN A 52 -10.69 4.33 -6.61
C GLN A 52 -9.68 4.88 -5.60
N LYS A 53 -8.48 5.19 -6.09
CA LYS A 53 -7.44 5.91 -5.37
C LYS A 53 -7.35 7.32 -5.96
N LEU A 54 -7.59 8.32 -5.14
CA LEU A 54 -7.73 9.70 -5.58
C LEU A 54 -6.84 10.63 -4.77
N SER A 55 -6.48 11.75 -5.39
CA SER A 55 -5.83 12.88 -4.74
C SER A 55 -6.67 14.13 -4.98
N VAL A 56 -7.08 14.80 -3.92
CA VAL A 56 -7.84 16.05 -3.96
C VAL A 56 -6.88 17.21 -3.71
N GLU A 57 -6.68 18.04 -4.73
CA GLU A 57 -5.87 19.26 -4.66
C GLU A 57 -6.79 20.45 -4.36
N PHE A 58 -6.40 21.29 -3.40
CA PHE A 58 -7.14 22.46 -2.99
C PHE A 58 -6.41 23.73 -3.42
N ASN A 59 -7.10 24.66 -4.08
CA ASN A 59 -6.56 25.98 -4.47
C ASN A 59 -5.25 25.91 -5.28
N GLY A 60 -5.05 24.84 -6.07
CA GLY A 60 -3.84 24.63 -6.87
C GLY A 60 -2.64 24.10 -6.08
N ASP A 61 -2.77 23.83 -4.78
CA ASP A 61 -1.70 23.23 -3.97
C ASP A 61 -1.61 21.72 -4.22
N ARG A 62 -0.48 21.28 -4.79
CA ARG A 62 -0.20 19.88 -5.10
C ARG A 62 0.52 19.14 -3.98
N LEU A 63 1.03 19.85 -2.99
CA LEU A 63 1.81 19.25 -1.90
C LEU A 63 0.94 18.95 -0.68
N ASN A 64 0.00 19.82 -0.35
CA ASN A 64 -0.91 19.68 0.80
C ASN A 64 -2.29 19.19 0.34
N ASN A 65 -2.33 18.09 -0.35
CA ASN A 65 -3.55 17.47 -0.86
C ASN A 65 -4.09 16.36 0.08
N LEU A 66 -5.37 16.04 -0.09
CA LEU A 66 -6.00 14.90 0.56
C LEU A 66 -5.99 13.69 -0.38
N HIS A 67 -5.50 12.55 0.11
CA HIS A 67 -5.63 11.29 -0.59
C HIS A 67 -6.86 10.54 -0.10
N VAL A 68 -7.71 10.12 -1.03
CA VAL A 68 -8.94 9.37 -0.75
C VAL A 68 -8.80 7.99 -1.35
N PHE A 69 -8.75 6.97 -0.49
CA PHE A 69 -8.67 5.57 -0.88
C PHE A 69 -10.01 4.90 -0.59
N ALA A 70 -10.85 4.88 -1.60
CA ALA A 70 -12.11 4.20 -1.58
C ALA A 70 -11.88 2.76 -2.05
N ASN A 71 -11.84 1.83 -1.12
CA ASN A 71 -11.50 0.42 -1.38
C ASN A 71 -12.75 -0.42 -1.65
N PRO A 72 -12.61 -1.58 -2.30
CA PRO A 72 -13.68 -2.58 -2.33
C PRO A 72 -13.87 -3.19 -0.93
N ILE A 73 -15.08 -3.66 -0.64
CA ILE A 73 -15.33 -4.47 0.55
C ILE A 73 -14.56 -5.79 0.42
N ILE A 74 -13.88 -6.20 1.49
CA ILE A 74 -13.20 -7.50 1.55
C ILE A 74 -14.24 -8.58 1.83
N GLU A 75 -14.52 -9.42 0.85
CA GLU A 75 -15.55 -10.47 0.95
C GLU A 75 -15.07 -11.69 1.74
N ASN A 76 -13.77 -12.03 1.64
CA ASN A 76 -13.21 -13.24 2.21
C ASN A 76 -12.22 -12.91 3.33
N VAL A 77 -12.74 -12.51 4.48
CA VAL A 77 -11.94 -12.31 5.68
C VAL A 77 -11.53 -13.69 6.22
N PRO A 78 -10.23 -13.95 6.46
CA PRO A 78 -9.80 -15.25 6.98
C PRO A 78 -10.26 -15.46 8.43
N ASP A 79 -10.45 -16.73 8.81
CA ASP A 79 -10.77 -17.07 10.20
C ASP A 79 -9.56 -16.79 11.09
N LYS A 80 -9.74 -15.94 12.10
CA LYS A 80 -8.69 -15.57 13.05
C LYS A 80 -8.21 -16.73 13.93
N ASN A 81 -8.97 -17.82 14.00
CA ASN A 81 -8.61 -19.00 14.75
C ASN A 81 -7.86 -20.06 13.91
N ASP A 82 -7.70 -19.85 12.62
CA ASP A 82 -6.91 -20.74 11.76
C ASP A 82 -5.42 -20.61 12.17
N PRO A 83 -4.73 -21.71 12.49
CA PRO A 83 -3.32 -21.68 12.88
C PRO A 83 -2.39 -21.17 11.78
N ASN A 84 -2.83 -21.12 10.53
CA ASN A 84 -2.08 -20.55 9.42
C ASN A 84 -2.42 -19.07 9.15
N VAL A 85 -3.15 -18.42 10.06
CA VAL A 85 -3.50 -17.00 9.94
C VAL A 85 -2.81 -16.19 11.04
N MET A 86 -2.04 -15.19 10.63
CA MET A 86 -1.56 -14.11 11.50
C MET A 86 -2.56 -12.96 11.39
N TYR A 87 -3.48 -12.88 12.34
CA TYR A 87 -4.57 -11.91 12.31
C TYR A 87 -4.25 -10.69 13.19
N PHE A 88 -4.28 -9.50 12.61
CA PHE A 88 -4.09 -8.23 13.30
C PHE A 88 -5.41 -7.46 13.33
N GLU A 89 -6.06 -7.43 14.48
CA GLU A 89 -7.28 -6.64 14.72
C GLU A 89 -6.98 -5.14 14.68
N SER A 90 -8.01 -4.30 14.60
CA SER A 90 -7.86 -2.86 14.71
C SER A 90 -7.11 -2.47 15.99
N GLY A 91 -6.10 -1.62 15.88
CA GLY A 91 -5.23 -1.21 16.99
C GLY A 91 -3.75 -1.19 16.58
N ILE A 92 -2.87 -0.92 17.56
CA ILE A 92 -1.43 -0.83 17.34
C ILE A 92 -0.76 -2.15 17.74
N HIS A 93 0.04 -2.69 16.82
CA HIS A 93 0.78 -3.94 17.01
C HIS A 93 2.27 -3.70 16.79
N GLU A 94 3.08 -4.22 17.70
CA GLU A 94 4.54 -4.17 17.63
C GLU A 94 5.12 -5.58 17.68
N PRO A 95 6.18 -5.88 16.90
CA PRO A 95 6.80 -7.20 16.95
C PRO A 95 7.48 -7.42 18.31
N THR A 96 7.41 -8.64 18.81
CA THR A 96 8.06 -9.03 20.08
C THR A 96 9.58 -9.18 19.93
N ASP A 97 10.06 -9.47 18.71
CA ASP A 97 11.50 -9.51 18.39
C ASP A 97 12.05 -8.07 18.25
N VAL A 98 12.70 -7.61 19.31
CA VAL A 98 13.26 -6.25 19.42
C VAL A 98 14.43 -6.02 18.47
N ALA A 99 15.16 -7.08 18.07
CA ALA A 99 16.38 -6.96 17.28
C ALA A 99 16.12 -6.57 15.82
N GLY A 100 15.05 -7.09 15.22
CA GLY A 100 14.71 -6.84 13.82
C GLY A 100 13.55 -5.88 13.61
N LYS A 101 12.71 -5.66 14.63
CA LYS A 101 11.44 -4.93 14.54
C LYS A 101 10.55 -5.41 13.38
N CYS A 102 10.58 -6.71 13.08
CA CYS A 102 9.85 -7.32 11.98
C CYS A 102 9.01 -8.51 12.46
N PHE A 103 7.84 -8.66 11.88
CA PHE A 103 7.05 -9.87 11.95
C PHE A 103 7.56 -10.85 10.88
N ARG A 104 8.07 -12.00 11.30
CA ARG A 104 8.52 -13.07 10.40
C ARG A 104 7.34 -13.93 9.98
N ILE A 105 7.15 -14.10 8.69
CA ILE A 105 6.00 -14.81 8.14
C ILE A 105 6.45 -16.21 7.70
N PRO A 106 5.87 -17.28 8.24
CA PRO A 106 6.14 -18.65 7.78
C PRO A 106 5.53 -18.94 6.39
N SER A 107 5.98 -20.02 5.77
CA SER A 107 5.33 -20.56 4.56
C SER A 107 3.86 -20.95 4.82
N ASN A 108 3.03 -20.89 3.78
CA ASN A 108 1.61 -21.24 3.79
C ASN A 108 0.79 -20.41 4.80
N THR A 109 1.20 -19.17 5.06
CA THR A 109 0.55 -18.28 6.03
C THR A 109 -0.19 -17.15 5.33
N THR A 110 -1.38 -16.85 5.85
CA THR A 110 -2.12 -15.62 5.53
C THR A 110 -1.93 -14.62 6.66
N VAL A 111 -1.35 -13.47 6.36
CA VAL A 111 -1.31 -12.29 7.23
C VAL A 111 -2.51 -11.43 6.88
N TYR A 112 -3.34 -11.11 7.85
CA TYR A 112 -4.51 -10.25 7.65
C TYR A 112 -4.47 -9.05 8.57
N LEU A 113 -4.55 -7.86 7.99
CA LEU A 113 -4.60 -6.59 8.72
C LEU A 113 -6.00 -5.98 8.56
N GLU A 114 -6.80 -5.97 9.62
CA GLU A 114 -8.09 -5.27 9.60
C GLU A 114 -7.95 -3.79 9.24
N GLY A 115 -9.02 -3.19 8.77
CA GLY A 115 -9.13 -1.73 8.70
C GLY A 115 -8.92 -1.13 10.10
N GLY A 116 -7.92 -0.24 10.24
CA GLY A 116 -7.51 0.31 11.54
C GLY A 116 -6.40 -0.46 12.27
N ALA A 117 -5.95 -1.59 11.77
CA ALA A 117 -4.73 -2.24 12.26
C ALA A 117 -3.50 -1.42 11.83
N VAL A 118 -2.62 -1.12 12.77
CA VAL A 118 -1.37 -0.37 12.57
C VAL A 118 -0.19 -1.19 13.07
N LEU A 119 0.64 -1.66 12.16
CA LEU A 119 1.87 -2.35 12.50
C LEU A 119 3.02 -1.34 12.61
N LYS A 120 3.66 -1.23 13.76
CA LYS A 120 4.91 -0.52 13.98
C LYS A 120 6.09 -1.47 13.82
N GLY A 121 6.26 -1.98 12.62
CA GLY A 121 7.27 -2.97 12.27
C GLY A 121 7.19 -3.36 10.81
N CYS A 122 8.18 -4.11 10.35
CA CYS A 122 8.22 -4.67 9.01
C CYS A 122 7.58 -6.06 8.94
N LEU A 123 7.22 -6.48 7.72
CA LEU A 123 6.82 -7.85 7.41
C LEU A 123 7.95 -8.51 6.61
N THR A 124 8.38 -9.70 7.00
CA THR A 124 9.49 -10.39 6.35
C THR A 124 9.09 -11.79 5.90
N CYS A 125 9.18 -12.01 4.57
CA CYS A 125 9.11 -13.29 3.90
C CYS A 125 10.54 -13.66 3.46
N ASP A 126 11.18 -14.58 4.14
CA ASP A 126 12.54 -15.03 3.81
C ASP A 126 12.56 -16.55 3.65
N SER A 127 12.88 -17.01 2.44
CA SER A 127 12.94 -18.43 2.09
C SER A 127 11.62 -19.17 2.34
N VAL A 128 10.49 -18.50 2.02
CA VAL A 128 9.13 -19.03 2.25
C VAL A 128 8.34 -19.13 0.95
N GLU A 129 7.21 -19.84 1.02
CA GLU A 129 6.31 -19.99 -0.12
C GLU A 129 4.82 -19.91 0.29
N ASN A 130 3.97 -19.54 -0.70
CA ASN A 130 2.52 -19.51 -0.55
C ASN A 130 2.06 -18.58 0.59
N VAL A 131 2.54 -17.35 0.59
CA VAL A 131 2.20 -16.32 1.58
C VAL A 131 1.19 -15.33 1.00
N LYS A 132 0.20 -14.96 1.80
CA LYS A 132 -0.72 -13.88 1.49
C LYS A 132 -0.65 -12.82 2.57
N ILE A 133 -0.53 -11.55 2.19
CA ILE A 133 -0.59 -10.38 3.08
C ILE A 133 -1.76 -9.54 2.59
N LEU A 134 -2.84 -9.53 3.35
CA LEU A 134 -4.15 -9.02 2.93
C LEU A 134 -4.71 -8.02 3.92
N GLY A 135 -5.64 -7.18 3.47
CA GLY A 135 -6.41 -6.30 4.33
C GLY A 135 -6.19 -4.82 4.05
N HIS A 136 -6.88 -3.98 4.81
CA HIS A 136 -6.81 -2.51 4.68
C HIS A 136 -6.14 -1.83 5.89
N GLY A 137 -5.31 -2.57 6.62
CA GLY A 137 -4.45 -2.00 7.66
C GLY A 137 -3.20 -1.34 7.10
N MET A 138 -2.34 -0.85 7.99
CA MET A 138 -1.13 -0.13 7.59
C MET A 138 0.13 -0.55 8.35
N LEU A 139 1.27 -0.37 7.69
CA LEU A 139 2.58 -0.33 8.31
C LEU A 139 2.97 1.14 8.51
N LEU A 140 3.30 1.52 9.73
CA LEU A 140 3.66 2.90 10.08
C LEU A 140 5.14 3.01 10.45
N GLU A 141 5.87 3.82 9.71
CA GLU A 141 7.29 4.14 9.91
C GLU A 141 8.21 2.91 10.10
N PRO A 142 8.01 1.83 9.31
CA PRO A 142 8.90 0.68 9.42
C PRO A 142 10.32 1.04 8.95
N GLN A 143 11.33 0.32 9.42
CA GLN A 143 12.70 0.45 8.90
C GLN A 143 12.78 0.04 7.42
N GLN A 144 12.04 -1.00 7.06
CA GLN A 144 11.73 -1.46 5.71
C GLN A 144 10.30 -1.97 5.75
N GLY A 145 9.51 -1.76 4.71
CA GLY A 145 8.10 -2.15 4.72
C GLY A 145 7.91 -3.67 4.67
N ILE A 146 7.77 -4.22 3.49
CA ILE A 146 7.58 -5.67 3.27
C ILE A 146 8.77 -6.21 2.48
N SER A 147 9.51 -7.16 3.05
CA SER A 147 10.64 -7.82 2.40
C SER A 147 10.27 -9.22 1.93
N VAL A 148 10.58 -9.53 0.67
CA VAL A 148 10.31 -10.84 0.04
C VAL A 148 11.62 -11.35 -0.55
N ALA A 149 12.38 -12.13 0.23
CA ALA A 149 13.68 -12.65 -0.17
C ALA A 149 13.64 -14.18 -0.36
N TYR A 150 14.23 -14.68 -1.45
CA TYR A 150 14.34 -16.13 -1.75
C TYR A 150 13.01 -16.89 -1.67
N SER A 151 11.90 -16.20 -1.96
CA SER A 151 10.54 -16.68 -1.69
C SER A 151 9.74 -16.90 -2.98
N LYS A 152 8.63 -17.67 -2.87
CA LYS A 152 7.78 -18.00 -4.01
C LYS A 152 6.29 -17.81 -3.69
N ASN A 153 5.51 -17.37 -4.68
CA ASN A 153 4.06 -17.24 -4.58
C ASN A 153 3.64 -16.35 -3.40
N VAL A 154 4.02 -15.07 -3.44
CA VAL A 154 3.66 -14.08 -2.42
C VAL A 154 2.65 -13.09 -2.99
N LEU A 155 1.49 -12.98 -2.34
CA LEU A 155 0.46 -12.00 -2.65
C LEU A 155 0.43 -10.91 -1.57
N ILE A 156 0.48 -9.65 -1.99
CA ILE A 156 0.28 -8.46 -1.14
C ILE A 156 -0.92 -7.71 -1.71
N ASP A 157 -1.99 -7.54 -0.93
CA ASP A 157 -3.21 -6.89 -1.39
C ASP A 157 -3.84 -5.97 -0.33
N GLY A 158 -4.06 -4.72 -0.70
CA GLY A 158 -4.82 -3.75 0.09
C GLY A 158 -4.00 -2.91 1.09
N ILE A 159 -2.78 -3.29 1.39
CA ILE A 159 -1.95 -2.71 2.46
C ILE A 159 -1.56 -1.26 2.18
N THR A 160 -1.51 -0.45 3.23
CA THR A 160 -0.94 0.91 3.19
C THR A 160 0.39 0.95 3.94
N VAL A 161 1.44 1.52 3.35
CA VAL A 161 2.73 1.73 4.00
C VAL A 161 3.03 3.22 4.08
N VAL A 162 3.27 3.72 5.29
CA VAL A 162 3.49 5.13 5.55
C VAL A 162 4.87 5.36 6.13
N ASN A 163 5.65 6.20 5.45
CA ASN A 163 6.98 6.65 5.88
C ASN A 163 7.95 5.51 6.20
N SER A 164 8.02 4.51 5.33
CA SER A 164 9.12 3.53 5.38
C SER A 164 10.45 4.27 5.31
N ARG A 165 11.41 3.88 6.16
CA ARG A 165 12.75 4.50 6.14
C ARG A 165 13.64 4.00 5.01
N HIS A 166 13.27 2.87 4.41
CA HIS A 166 13.85 2.28 3.22
C HIS A 166 12.70 1.82 2.31
N TYR A 167 12.88 0.86 1.45
CA TYR A 167 11.88 0.40 0.49
C TYR A 167 10.52 0.05 1.11
N THR A 168 9.45 0.41 0.42
CA THR A 168 8.09 0.01 0.78
C THR A 168 7.89 -1.50 0.62
N VAL A 169 8.26 -2.03 -0.55
CA VAL A 169 8.33 -3.48 -0.79
C VAL A 169 9.65 -3.78 -1.50
N SER A 170 10.37 -4.78 -1.04
CA SER A 170 11.54 -5.28 -1.73
C SER A 170 11.41 -6.76 -2.06
N GLY A 171 11.75 -7.13 -3.30
CA GLY A 171 11.92 -8.51 -3.73
C GLY A 171 13.40 -8.81 -3.98
N GLY A 172 13.88 -9.97 -3.51
CA GLY A 172 15.25 -10.43 -3.77
C GLY A 172 15.30 -11.91 -4.15
N GLN A 173 15.78 -12.26 -5.35
CA GLN A 173 15.84 -13.64 -5.89
C GLN A 173 14.55 -14.44 -5.64
N SER A 174 13.40 -13.80 -5.88
CA SER A 174 12.07 -14.36 -5.60
C SER A 174 11.23 -14.50 -6.87
N GLN A 175 10.21 -15.34 -6.83
CA GLN A 175 9.39 -15.66 -7.99
C GLN A 175 7.90 -15.67 -7.65
N GLY A 176 7.07 -15.12 -8.57
CA GLY A 176 5.61 -15.15 -8.40
C GLY A 176 5.14 -14.17 -7.33
N ILE A 177 5.62 -12.93 -7.38
CA ILE A 177 5.17 -11.87 -6.47
C ILE A 177 4.02 -11.11 -7.13
N THR A 178 2.89 -11.03 -6.44
CA THR A 178 1.75 -10.21 -6.89
C THR A 178 1.48 -9.12 -5.87
N ILE A 179 1.46 -7.86 -6.31
CA ILE A 179 1.15 -6.69 -5.48
C ILE A 179 -0.06 -6.01 -6.07
N LYS A 180 -1.13 -5.92 -5.28
CA LYS A 180 -2.39 -5.27 -5.68
C LYS A 180 -2.82 -4.25 -4.67
N ASN A 181 -3.50 -3.20 -5.13
CA ASN A 181 -4.15 -2.21 -4.27
C ASN A 181 -3.27 -1.68 -3.13
N LEU A 182 -1.94 -1.70 -3.29
CA LEU A 182 -1.00 -1.19 -2.31
C LEU A 182 -0.94 0.34 -2.39
N LYS A 183 -0.80 1.00 -1.24
CA LYS A 183 -0.61 2.45 -1.13
C LYS A 183 0.68 2.72 -0.39
N SER A 184 1.50 3.63 -0.90
CA SER A 184 2.76 4.02 -0.28
C SER A 184 2.96 5.51 -0.26
N PHE A 185 3.41 6.00 0.90
CA PHE A 185 3.86 7.37 1.10
C PHE A 185 5.20 7.37 1.80
N SER A 186 6.17 8.13 1.30
CA SER A 186 7.42 8.34 2.00
C SER A 186 8.02 9.72 1.74
N TYR A 187 8.83 10.19 2.70
CA TYR A 187 9.60 11.42 2.60
C TYR A 187 11.08 11.26 3.02
N GLN A 188 11.47 10.05 3.43
CA GLN A 188 12.84 9.74 3.81
C GLN A 188 13.71 9.57 2.55
N GLY A 189 14.99 9.88 2.62
CA GLY A 189 15.95 9.47 1.60
C GLY A 189 16.01 7.94 1.50
N TRP A 190 16.17 7.39 0.29
CA TRP A 190 16.23 5.94 0.01
C TRP A 190 14.93 5.18 0.29
N SER A 191 13.80 5.88 0.43
CA SER A 191 12.50 5.23 0.66
C SER A 191 11.71 5.10 -0.61
N ASP A 192 12.21 4.21 -1.46
CA ASP A 192 11.61 3.82 -2.72
C ASP A 192 10.27 3.10 -2.51
N GLY A 193 9.50 2.97 -3.56
CA GLY A 193 8.26 2.20 -3.58
C GLY A 193 8.52 0.70 -3.64
N LEU A 194 8.67 0.17 -4.85
CA LEU A 194 8.75 -1.26 -5.13
C LEU A 194 10.06 -1.59 -5.82
N ASP A 195 10.95 -2.30 -5.13
CA ASP A 195 12.27 -2.65 -5.61
C ASP A 195 12.43 -4.15 -5.80
N PHE A 196 12.77 -4.58 -7.02
CA PHE A 196 12.94 -6.00 -7.34
C PHE A 196 14.35 -6.28 -7.84
N MET A 197 15.06 -7.19 -7.17
CA MET A 197 16.42 -7.59 -7.44
C MET A 197 16.46 -9.07 -7.83
N SER A 198 16.80 -9.38 -9.09
CA SER A 198 16.83 -10.76 -9.60
C SER A 198 15.50 -11.51 -9.40
N CYS A 199 14.37 -10.85 -9.61
CA CYS A 199 13.04 -11.43 -9.43
C CYS A 199 12.40 -11.82 -10.76
N SER A 200 11.50 -12.81 -10.73
CA SER A 200 10.72 -13.21 -11.90
C SER A 200 9.23 -13.37 -11.61
N ASP A 201 8.42 -13.22 -12.66
CA ASP A 201 6.97 -13.37 -12.58
C ASP A 201 6.34 -12.42 -11.54
N VAL A 202 6.64 -11.11 -11.67
CA VAL A 202 6.14 -10.07 -10.79
C VAL A 202 4.97 -9.33 -11.44
N VAL A 203 3.87 -9.22 -10.74
CA VAL A 203 2.69 -8.45 -11.16
C VAL A 203 2.44 -7.33 -10.16
N ILE A 204 2.40 -6.09 -10.64
CA ILE A 204 2.06 -4.89 -9.90
C ILE A 204 0.77 -4.34 -10.52
N ASP A 205 -0.30 -4.27 -9.75
CA ASP A 205 -1.62 -3.92 -10.27
C ASP A 205 -2.34 -2.94 -9.33
N ASP A 206 -2.86 -1.84 -9.88
CA ASP A 206 -3.67 -0.86 -9.16
C ASP A 206 -2.99 -0.34 -7.87
N VAL A 207 -1.72 0.07 -7.95
CA VAL A 207 -0.98 0.63 -6.82
C VAL A 207 -0.99 2.15 -6.82
N PHE A 208 -0.84 2.75 -5.64
CA PHE A 208 -0.63 4.18 -5.46
C PHE A 208 0.72 4.40 -4.77
N LEU A 209 1.66 5.02 -5.48
CA LEU A 209 3.01 5.27 -5.00
C LEU A 209 3.30 6.77 -4.99
N ARG A 210 3.64 7.32 -3.82
CA ARG A 210 4.08 8.68 -3.63
C ARG A 210 5.31 8.66 -2.73
N ASN A 211 6.40 8.26 -3.30
CA ASN A 211 7.66 8.03 -2.63
C ASN A 211 8.65 9.17 -2.91
N SER A 212 9.60 9.37 -2.02
CA SER A 212 10.63 10.43 -2.13
C SER A 212 11.79 10.01 -3.03
N ASP A 213 11.90 8.73 -3.35
CA ASP A 213 12.85 8.16 -4.28
C ASP A 213 12.09 7.33 -5.34
N ASP A 214 12.72 6.37 -6.00
CA ASP A 214 12.12 5.62 -7.10
C ASP A 214 10.79 4.96 -6.71
N CYS A 215 9.73 5.17 -7.49
CA CYS A 215 8.46 4.50 -7.25
C CYS A 215 8.52 3.01 -7.57
N ILE A 216 9.22 2.63 -8.64
CA ILE A 216 9.46 1.24 -9.04
C ILE A 216 10.88 1.13 -9.58
N ALA A 217 11.68 0.22 -9.04
CA ALA A 217 13.02 -0.06 -9.51
C ALA A 217 13.24 -1.57 -9.74
N ILE A 218 13.92 -1.90 -10.84
CA ILE A 218 14.16 -3.28 -11.26
C ILE A 218 15.65 -3.45 -11.51
N TYR A 219 16.26 -4.39 -10.80
CA TYR A 219 17.68 -4.69 -10.87
C TYR A 219 17.91 -6.16 -11.25
N THR A 220 18.91 -6.41 -12.04
CA THR A 220 19.40 -7.79 -12.31
C THR A 220 20.33 -8.25 -11.19
N HIS A 221 21.12 -7.33 -10.64
CA HIS A 221 22.01 -7.57 -9.51
C HIS A 221 22.05 -6.34 -8.60
N ARG A 222 21.82 -6.55 -7.33
CA ARG A 222 22.02 -5.54 -6.29
C ARG A 222 22.27 -6.22 -4.94
N TRP A 223 23.24 -5.70 -4.18
CA TRP A 223 23.70 -6.29 -2.92
C TRP A 223 24.09 -7.77 -3.09
N ASN A 224 23.49 -8.66 -2.31
CA ASN A 224 23.75 -10.09 -2.35
C ASN A 224 22.75 -10.87 -3.22
N TYR A 225 21.94 -10.19 -4.02
CA TYR A 225 21.01 -10.83 -4.95
C TYR A 225 21.61 -10.86 -6.35
N TYR A 226 21.70 -12.06 -6.93
CA TYR A 226 22.34 -12.33 -8.22
C TYR A 226 21.39 -13.10 -9.13
N GLY A 227 21.30 -12.71 -10.37
CA GLY A 227 20.50 -13.36 -11.38
C GLY A 227 19.81 -12.37 -12.32
N ASP A 228 18.85 -12.87 -13.10
CA ASP A 228 18.09 -12.07 -14.06
C ASP A 228 16.73 -11.67 -13.50
N SER A 229 16.30 -10.45 -13.85
CA SER A 229 14.91 -10.03 -13.67
C SER A 229 14.14 -10.26 -14.95
N ARG A 230 12.96 -10.90 -14.86
CA ARG A 230 12.15 -11.23 -16.04
C ARG A 230 10.67 -11.29 -15.74
N ASN A 231 9.86 -11.09 -16.79
CA ASN A 231 8.40 -11.19 -16.73
C ASN A 231 7.79 -10.31 -15.61
N ILE A 232 8.13 -9.02 -15.62
CA ILE A 232 7.62 -8.03 -14.69
C ILE A 232 6.57 -7.19 -15.40
N ARG A 233 5.37 -7.07 -14.82
CA ARG A 233 4.23 -6.37 -15.39
C ARG A 233 3.73 -5.31 -14.42
N VAL A 234 3.48 -4.10 -14.93
CA VAL A 234 2.85 -3.00 -14.20
C VAL A 234 1.54 -2.67 -14.90
N LEU A 235 0.44 -2.73 -14.18
CA LEU A 235 -0.92 -2.59 -14.69
C LEU A 235 -1.71 -1.58 -13.85
N ASN A 236 -2.56 -0.77 -14.48
CA ASN A 236 -3.56 0.09 -13.83
C ASN A 236 -3.03 1.03 -12.72
N SER A 237 -1.77 1.43 -12.79
CA SER A 237 -1.09 2.18 -11.72
C SER A 237 -0.70 3.59 -12.18
#